data_cfc648ee61492939dca6286170dd916d
#
_entry.id   cfc648ee61492939dca6286170dd916d
#
_cell.length_a   1.000
_cell.length_b   1.000
_cell.length_c   1.000
_cell.angle_alpha   90.00
_cell.angle_beta   90.00
_cell.angle_gamma   90.00
#
_symmetry.space_group_name_H-M   'P 1'
#
loop_
_entity.id
_entity.type
_entity.pdbx_description
1 polymer ?
#
loop_
_entity_poly.entity_id
_entity_poly.type
_entity_poly.pdbx_seq_one_letter_code
_entity_poly.pdbx_strand_id
1 'polypeptide(L)'
;MNKSLLLILASFTAGAFAAPISFDFKDPKGVNTIQFKLDAPLEQIAGTTNGISGTVTFDPAAPEATAGTILVDAKSLTVPNKMMSEHIQGERWLDTAKNDKITFELAGLSDVKASGANYTATAKGKLTLKGVTKEISVPVKLSYLEGAFGQRINKPELKGDLLVVRGNFTVLRTDFGINPGNMEDKVSNEISLSLALAGGAPQS
;
A
#
# COMPACT_ATOMS: atom_id res chain seq x y z
N MET A 1 -22.93 67.13 13.32
CA MET A 1 -23.35 65.70 13.16
C MET A 1 -22.20 64.92 12.53
N ASN A 2 -21.35 64.33 13.40
CA ASN A 2 -20.21 63.53 12.93
C ASN A 2 -20.63 62.07 12.84
N LYS A 3 -20.57 61.50 11.64
CA LYS A 3 -20.78 60.05 11.41
C LYS A 3 -19.43 59.37 11.43
N SER A 4 -19.09 58.71 12.53
CA SER A 4 -17.91 57.85 12.65
C SER A 4 -18.18 56.53 11.88
N LEU A 5 -17.45 56.31 10.82
CA LEU A 5 -17.45 55.07 10.02
C LEU A 5 -16.57 54.06 10.71
N LEU A 6 -17.13 53.04 11.33
CA LEU A 6 -16.39 51.94 11.98
C LEU A 6 -15.98 50.95 10.90
N LEU A 7 -14.68 50.93 10.58
CA LEU A 7 -14.08 49.94 9.66
C LEU A 7 -13.82 48.63 10.43
N ILE A 8 -14.60 47.60 10.19
CA ILE A 8 -14.37 46.25 10.76
C ILE A 8 -13.33 45.57 9.87
N LEU A 9 -12.12 45.47 10.36
CA LEU A 9 -11.03 44.70 9.73
C LEU A 9 -11.26 43.23 10.06
N ALA A 10 -11.81 42.45 9.12
CA ALA A 10 -11.91 41.01 9.23
C ALA A 10 -10.52 40.40 9.01
N SER A 11 -9.86 39.99 10.09
CA SER A 11 -8.60 39.24 10.05
C SER A 11 -8.90 37.82 9.56
N PHE A 12 -8.60 37.53 8.30
CA PHE A 12 -8.52 36.16 7.80
C PHE A 12 -7.23 35.51 8.35
N THR A 13 -7.37 34.67 9.37
CA THR A 13 -6.30 33.76 9.77
C THR A 13 -6.22 32.67 8.73
N ALA A 14 -5.27 32.78 7.80
CA ALA A 14 -4.88 31.66 6.95
C ALA A 14 -4.32 30.55 7.86
N GLY A 15 -5.10 29.51 8.08
CA GLY A 15 -4.62 28.29 8.75
C GLY A 15 -3.44 27.77 7.93
N ALA A 16 -2.27 27.62 8.55
CA ALA A 16 -1.15 26.95 7.92
C ALA A 16 -1.54 25.48 7.73
N PHE A 17 -1.91 25.10 6.52
CA PHE A 17 -2.05 23.70 6.15
C PHE A 17 -0.64 23.09 6.17
N ALA A 18 -0.44 22.07 6.99
CA ALA A 18 0.79 21.29 6.93
C ALA A 18 0.94 20.73 5.50
N ALA A 19 2.14 20.79 4.94
CA ALA A 19 2.36 20.24 3.60
C ALA A 19 2.20 18.71 3.62
N PRO A 20 1.72 18.11 2.53
CA PRO A 20 1.65 16.66 2.41
C PRO A 20 3.03 16.01 2.66
N ILE A 21 3.05 14.91 3.40
CA ILE A 21 4.28 14.21 3.81
C ILE A 21 4.51 13.03 2.87
N SER A 22 5.74 12.89 2.36
CA SER A 22 6.14 11.79 1.49
C SER A 22 6.76 10.66 2.32
N PHE A 23 6.18 9.46 2.24
CA PHE A 23 6.60 8.26 2.96
C PHE A 23 7.24 7.26 2.00
N ASP A 24 8.49 6.88 2.27
CA ASP A 24 9.20 5.81 1.54
C ASP A 24 8.90 4.45 2.19
N PHE A 25 8.38 3.53 1.39
CA PHE A 25 8.03 2.16 1.80
C PHE A 25 9.17 1.15 1.63
N LYS A 26 10.34 1.59 1.19
CA LYS A 26 11.55 0.73 1.23
C LYS A 26 11.99 0.56 2.68
N ASP A 27 11.69 -0.61 3.23
CA ASP A 27 11.95 -0.89 4.65
C ASP A 27 13.39 -1.37 4.86
N PRO A 28 14.26 -0.60 5.54
CA PRO A 28 15.64 -1.00 5.81
C PRO A 28 15.74 -2.22 6.74
N LYS A 29 14.66 -2.53 7.49
CA LYS A 29 14.59 -3.72 8.36
C LYS A 29 14.10 -4.97 7.61
N GLY A 30 13.54 -4.82 6.40
CA GLY A 30 13.01 -5.93 5.61
C GLY A 30 11.80 -6.64 6.23
N VAL A 31 11.02 -5.95 7.09
CA VAL A 31 9.84 -6.52 7.76
C VAL A 31 8.52 -6.11 7.10
N ASN A 32 8.54 -5.17 6.15
CA ASN A 32 7.39 -4.95 5.28
C ASN A 32 7.09 -6.24 4.51
N THR A 33 5.85 -6.68 4.51
CA THR A 33 5.46 -7.92 3.86
C THR A 33 4.05 -7.86 3.31
N ILE A 34 3.85 -8.58 2.22
CA ILE A 34 2.52 -8.93 1.72
C ILE A 34 2.45 -10.45 1.74
N GLN A 35 1.43 -10.98 2.40
CA GLN A 35 1.12 -12.40 2.39
C GLN A 35 0.04 -12.66 1.33
N PHE A 36 0.14 -13.79 0.65
CA PHE A 36 -0.86 -14.25 -0.30
C PHE A 36 -1.27 -15.69 -0.01
N LYS A 37 -2.55 -16.00 -0.28
CA LYS A 37 -3.10 -17.34 -0.10
C LYS A 37 -4.05 -17.65 -1.27
N LEU A 38 -3.90 -18.86 -1.80
CA LEU A 38 -4.82 -19.49 -2.74
C LEU A 38 -5.35 -20.76 -2.07
N ASP A 39 -6.63 -20.81 -1.78
CA ASP A 39 -7.29 -21.88 -1.04
C ASP A 39 -8.19 -22.66 -2.00
N ALA A 40 -7.65 -23.75 -2.55
CA ALA A 40 -8.35 -24.62 -3.48
C ALA A 40 -8.87 -25.88 -2.79
N PRO A 41 -9.85 -26.59 -3.37
CA PRO A 41 -10.43 -27.79 -2.75
C PRO A 41 -9.43 -28.87 -2.37
N LEU A 42 -8.37 -29.05 -3.14
CA LEU A 42 -7.37 -30.11 -2.91
C LEU A 42 -6.08 -29.60 -2.26
N GLU A 43 -5.73 -28.33 -2.48
CA GLU A 43 -4.45 -27.77 -2.04
C GLU A 43 -4.60 -26.35 -1.54
N GLN A 44 -3.85 -25.99 -0.50
CA GLN A 44 -3.70 -24.60 -0.08
C GLN A 44 -2.26 -24.14 -0.35
N ILE A 45 -2.12 -23.06 -1.11
CA ILE A 45 -0.85 -22.40 -1.36
C ILE A 45 -0.82 -21.11 -0.56
N ALA A 46 0.19 -20.93 0.27
CA ALA A 46 0.42 -19.70 1.00
C ALA A 46 1.87 -19.28 0.85
N GLY A 47 2.08 -17.98 0.65
CA GLY A 47 3.39 -17.41 0.46
C GLY A 47 3.48 -15.95 0.90
N THR A 48 4.64 -15.38 0.70
CA THR A 48 4.94 -14.02 1.12
C THR A 48 5.91 -13.35 0.16
N THR A 49 5.93 -12.01 0.19
CA THR A 49 6.92 -11.17 -0.48
C THR A 49 7.34 -10.04 0.46
N ASN A 50 8.62 -9.66 0.41
CA ASN A 50 9.21 -8.54 1.17
C ASN A 50 9.99 -7.55 0.28
N GLY A 51 10.04 -7.77 -1.03
CA GLY A 51 10.68 -6.86 -1.99
C GLY A 51 9.83 -5.62 -2.28
N ILE A 52 9.41 -4.91 -1.24
CA ILE A 52 8.47 -3.79 -1.30
C ILE A 52 9.24 -2.48 -1.30
N SER A 53 8.82 -1.55 -2.15
CA SER A 53 9.36 -0.20 -2.28
C SER A 53 8.27 0.75 -2.79
N GLY A 54 8.62 2.01 -2.98
CA GLY A 54 7.72 3.03 -3.53
C GLY A 54 7.43 4.13 -2.54
N THR A 55 6.69 5.14 -2.98
CA THR A 55 6.44 6.35 -2.22
C THR A 55 4.95 6.68 -2.23
N VAL A 56 4.42 7.05 -1.07
CA VAL A 56 3.05 7.53 -0.90
C VAL A 56 3.09 8.88 -0.20
N THR A 57 2.37 9.84 -0.75
CA THR A 57 2.16 11.16 -0.14
C THR A 57 0.86 11.11 0.67
N PHE A 58 0.94 11.49 1.94
CA PHE A 58 -0.20 11.51 2.86
C PHE A 58 -0.25 12.85 3.59
N ASP A 59 -1.45 13.42 3.69
CA ASP A 59 -1.75 14.60 4.49
C ASP A 59 -2.80 14.23 5.54
N PRO A 60 -2.47 14.30 6.84
CA PRO A 60 -3.46 14.06 7.89
C PRO A 60 -4.66 14.99 7.87
N ALA A 61 -4.51 16.20 7.30
CA ALA A 61 -5.59 17.19 7.15
C ALA A 61 -6.47 16.95 5.90
N ALA A 62 -5.94 16.23 4.90
CA ALA A 62 -6.63 15.92 3.65
C ALA A 62 -6.35 14.47 3.20
N PRO A 63 -6.71 13.46 4.01
CA PRO A 63 -6.33 12.07 3.77
C PRO A 63 -6.89 11.51 2.46
N GLU A 64 -7.98 12.03 1.92
CA GLU A 64 -8.55 11.64 0.63
C GLU A 64 -7.61 11.91 -0.54
N ALA A 65 -6.73 12.92 -0.42
CA ALA A 65 -5.75 13.30 -1.43
C ALA A 65 -4.50 12.40 -1.44
N THR A 66 -4.48 11.35 -0.62
CA THR A 66 -3.38 10.38 -0.57
C THR A 66 -3.13 9.76 -1.93
N ALA A 67 -1.91 9.86 -2.44
CA ALA A 67 -1.54 9.32 -3.75
C ALA A 67 -0.10 8.80 -3.73
N GLY A 68 0.23 7.92 -4.67
CA GLY A 68 1.59 7.40 -4.78
C GLY A 68 1.64 6.06 -5.47
N THR A 69 2.79 5.41 -5.38
CA THR A 69 3.02 4.12 -6.03
C THR A 69 3.72 3.17 -5.08
N ILE A 70 3.18 1.97 -4.96
CA ILE A 70 3.83 0.83 -4.29
C ILE A 70 4.30 -0.16 -5.36
N LEU A 71 5.54 -0.56 -5.24
CA LEU A 71 6.21 -1.53 -6.11
C LEU A 71 6.55 -2.78 -5.31
N VAL A 72 6.33 -3.94 -5.91
CA VAL A 72 6.76 -5.23 -5.36
C VAL A 72 7.65 -5.90 -6.39
N ASP A 73 8.86 -6.28 -5.99
CA ASP A 73 9.72 -7.13 -6.81
C ASP A 73 9.07 -8.51 -6.95
N ALA A 74 8.65 -8.86 -8.15
CA ALA A 74 7.95 -10.12 -8.41
C ALA A 74 8.82 -11.35 -8.11
N LYS A 75 10.15 -11.22 -8.16
CA LYS A 75 11.10 -12.28 -7.81
C LYS A 75 11.22 -12.52 -6.30
N SER A 76 10.73 -11.57 -5.48
CA SER A 76 10.72 -11.72 -4.02
C SER A 76 9.55 -12.56 -3.50
N LEU A 77 8.61 -12.97 -4.37
CA LEU A 77 7.53 -13.88 -3.98
C LEU A 77 8.09 -15.28 -3.71
N THR A 78 7.76 -15.81 -2.54
CA THR A 78 8.19 -17.14 -2.10
C THR A 78 7.06 -17.91 -1.45
N VAL A 79 7.10 -19.23 -1.62
CA VAL A 79 6.31 -20.22 -0.87
C VAL A 79 7.25 -21.22 -0.23
N PRO A 80 6.82 -21.99 0.80
CA PRO A 80 7.70 -22.96 1.47
C PRO A 80 8.32 -24.01 0.54
N ASN A 81 7.61 -24.42 -0.52
CA ASN A 81 8.11 -25.37 -1.50
C ASN A 81 8.94 -24.63 -2.57
N LYS A 82 10.25 -24.97 -2.64
CA LYS A 82 11.18 -24.33 -3.57
C LYS A 82 10.79 -24.50 -5.04
N MET A 83 10.39 -25.70 -5.45
CA MET A 83 9.98 -25.98 -6.83
C MET A 83 8.73 -25.12 -7.20
N MET A 84 7.79 -24.99 -6.26
CA MET A 84 6.61 -24.15 -6.46
C MET A 84 6.98 -22.67 -6.53
N SER A 85 7.98 -22.20 -5.78
CA SER A 85 8.50 -20.83 -5.91
C SER A 85 9.08 -20.56 -7.29
N GLU A 86 9.78 -21.53 -7.87
CA GLU A 86 10.30 -21.45 -9.24
C GLU A 86 9.16 -21.44 -10.27
N HIS A 87 8.12 -22.26 -10.06
CA HIS A 87 6.93 -22.27 -10.93
C HIS A 87 6.18 -20.94 -10.94
N ILE A 88 6.00 -20.33 -9.74
CA ILE A 88 5.32 -19.01 -9.62
C ILE A 88 6.01 -17.96 -10.49
N GLN A 89 7.33 -18.00 -10.62
CA GLN A 89 8.10 -17.06 -11.42
C GLN A 89 8.04 -17.34 -12.92
N GLY A 90 7.58 -18.53 -13.32
CA GLY A 90 7.54 -18.97 -14.70
C GLY A 90 6.47 -18.29 -15.56
N GLU A 91 6.59 -18.46 -16.87
CA GLU A 91 5.76 -17.79 -17.91
C GLU A 91 4.25 -18.02 -17.73
N ARG A 92 3.82 -19.22 -17.34
CA ARG A 92 2.39 -19.51 -17.07
C ARG A 92 1.82 -18.74 -15.90
N TRP A 93 2.66 -18.36 -14.93
CA TRP A 93 2.27 -17.69 -13.71
C TRP A 93 2.58 -16.19 -13.78
N LEU A 94 3.64 -15.72 -13.15
CA LEU A 94 3.97 -14.29 -13.10
C LEU A 94 4.84 -13.83 -14.26
N ASP A 95 5.54 -14.75 -14.97
CA ASP A 95 6.49 -14.41 -16.02
C ASP A 95 7.47 -13.29 -15.58
N THR A 96 8.15 -13.53 -14.46
CA THR A 96 8.99 -12.50 -13.82
C THR A 96 10.19 -12.10 -14.67
N ALA A 97 10.49 -12.87 -15.73
CA ALA A 97 11.51 -12.49 -16.71
C ALA A 97 11.08 -11.28 -17.56
N LYS A 98 9.77 -11.16 -17.83
CA LYS A 98 9.17 -10.04 -18.58
C LYS A 98 8.50 -9.01 -17.67
N ASN A 99 8.03 -9.45 -16.50
CA ASN A 99 7.24 -8.64 -15.55
C ASN A 99 7.91 -8.69 -14.17
N ASP A 100 9.03 -7.99 -14.01
CA ASP A 100 9.82 -8.00 -12.78
C ASP A 100 9.18 -7.20 -11.63
N LYS A 101 8.15 -6.39 -11.91
CA LYS A 101 7.44 -5.58 -10.94
C LYS A 101 5.93 -5.85 -10.95
N ILE A 102 5.37 -5.87 -9.75
CA ILE A 102 3.94 -5.69 -9.48
C ILE A 102 3.78 -4.26 -8.99
N THR A 103 2.85 -3.51 -9.57
CA THR A 103 2.70 -2.08 -9.29
C THR A 103 1.29 -1.78 -8.80
N PHE A 104 1.15 -1.04 -7.72
CA PHE A 104 -0.11 -0.42 -7.32
C PHE A 104 0.02 1.09 -7.34
N GLU A 105 -0.68 1.74 -8.28
CA GLU A 105 -0.78 3.19 -8.43
C GLU A 105 -2.01 3.67 -7.65
N LEU A 106 -1.79 4.22 -6.46
CA LEU A 106 -2.83 4.77 -5.60
C LEU A 106 -3.27 6.13 -6.14
N ALA A 107 -4.55 6.25 -6.46
CA ALA A 107 -5.16 7.48 -6.97
C ALA A 107 -5.82 8.33 -5.87
N GLY A 108 -6.22 7.72 -4.75
CA GLY A 108 -6.86 8.41 -3.64
C GLY A 108 -7.48 7.45 -2.64
N LEU A 109 -7.96 8.03 -1.53
CA LEU A 109 -8.75 7.32 -0.53
C LEU A 109 -10.20 7.79 -0.59
N SER A 110 -11.15 6.87 -0.40
CA SER A 110 -12.56 7.19 -0.18
C SER A 110 -13.07 6.58 1.12
N ASP A 111 -14.25 7.02 1.56
CA ASP A 111 -14.91 6.54 2.78
C ASP A 111 -14.02 6.68 4.02
N VAL A 112 -13.24 7.74 4.07
CA VAL A 112 -12.26 7.97 5.15
C VAL A 112 -12.99 8.24 6.47
N LYS A 113 -12.60 7.49 7.49
CA LYS A 113 -13.03 7.69 8.88
C LYS A 113 -11.79 7.80 9.75
N ALA A 114 -11.58 8.97 10.34
CA ALA A 114 -10.48 9.24 11.25
C ALA A 114 -10.87 8.97 12.71
N SER A 115 -9.93 8.41 13.48
CA SER A 115 -10.03 8.21 14.92
C SER A 115 -8.65 8.40 15.55
N GLY A 116 -8.33 9.61 15.99
CA GLY A 116 -7.00 10.00 16.43
C GLY A 116 -5.98 9.79 15.29
N ALA A 117 -4.91 9.06 15.59
CA ALA A 117 -3.85 8.73 14.62
C ALA A 117 -4.26 7.63 13.60
N ASN A 118 -5.45 7.06 13.72
CA ASN A 118 -5.89 5.94 12.89
C ASN A 118 -6.97 6.36 11.89
N TYR A 119 -6.92 5.75 10.71
CA TYR A 119 -7.87 5.97 9.62
C TYR A 119 -8.32 4.61 9.08
N THR A 120 -9.60 4.48 8.79
CA THR A 120 -10.13 3.42 7.91
C THR A 120 -10.58 4.06 6.62
N ALA A 121 -10.27 3.44 5.49
CA ALA A 121 -10.60 4.00 4.17
C ALA A 121 -10.65 2.88 3.13
N THR A 122 -11.10 3.25 1.93
CA THR A 122 -10.98 2.45 0.72
C THR A 122 -9.93 3.09 -0.18
N ALA A 123 -8.79 2.43 -0.38
CA ALA A 123 -7.75 2.85 -1.32
C ALA A 123 -8.18 2.49 -2.75
N LYS A 124 -8.30 3.49 -3.61
CA LYS A 124 -8.65 3.32 -5.03
C LYS A 124 -7.42 3.50 -5.90
N GLY A 125 -7.20 2.58 -6.83
CA GLY A 125 -6.00 2.65 -7.67
C GLY A 125 -5.96 1.57 -8.74
N LYS A 126 -4.84 1.54 -9.45
CA LYS A 126 -4.56 0.59 -10.53
C LYS A 126 -3.53 -0.43 -10.07
N LEU A 127 -3.90 -1.71 -10.11
CA LEU A 127 -2.99 -2.83 -9.90
C LEU A 127 -2.53 -3.36 -11.24
N THR A 128 -1.21 -3.36 -11.47
CA THR A 128 -0.58 -4.03 -12.60
C THR A 128 0.10 -5.30 -12.12
N LEU A 129 -0.33 -6.43 -12.61
CA LEU A 129 0.17 -7.75 -12.29
C LEU A 129 0.33 -8.55 -13.59
N LYS A 130 1.51 -9.14 -13.82
CA LYS A 130 1.84 -9.87 -15.06
C LYS A 130 1.55 -9.04 -16.33
N GLY A 131 1.83 -7.75 -16.31
CA GLY A 131 1.59 -6.83 -17.43
C GLY A 131 0.13 -6.44 -17.66
N VAL A 132 -0.82 -6.96 -16.91
CA VAL A 132 -2.24 -6.59 -16.99
C VAL A 132 -2.59 -5.62 -15.89
N THR A 133 -3.24 -4.49 -16.24
CA THR A 133 -3.66 -3.45 -15.31
C THR A 133 -5.17 -3.49 -15.08
N LYS A 134 -5.57 -3.45 -13.81
CA LYS A 134 -6.98 -3.39 -13.39
C LYS A 134 -7.17 -2.30 -12.34
N GLU A 135 -8.30 -1.60 -12.39
CA GLU A 135 -8.73 -0.74 -11.29
C GLU A 135 -9.25 -1.62 -10.15
N ILE A 136 -8.75 -1.37 -8.95
CA ILE A 136 -9.17 -2.09 -7.74
C ILE A 136 -9.46 -1.13 -6.61
N SER A 137 -10.25 -1.61 -5.65
CA SER A 137 -10.55 -0.92 -4.40
C SER A 137 -10.15 -1.82 -3.23
N VAL A 138 -9.29 -1.31 -2.35
CA VAL A 138 -8.69 -2.07 -1.25
C VAL A 138 -9.11 -1.44 0.08
N PRO A 139 -9.85 -2.15 0.94
CA PRO A 139 -10.09 -1.71 2.31
C PRO A 139 -8.77 -1.64 3.08
N VAL A 140 -8.47 -0.48 3.65
CA VAL A 140 -7.23 -0.25 4.39
C VAL A 140 -7.47 0.38 5.75
N LYS A 141 -6.56 0.05 6.67
CA LYS A 141 -6.37 0.77 7.93
C LYS A 141 -5.01 1.45 7.87
N LEU A 142 -5.01 2.75 8.12
CA LEU A 142 -3.80 3.56 8.17
C LEU A 142 -3.58 4.00 9.61
N SER A 143 -2.31 4.07 10.05
CA SER A 143 -1.92 4.73 11.29
C SER A 143 -0.80 5.71 10.98
N TYR A 144 -1.06 6.99 11.17
CA TYR A 144 -0.05 8.03 11.09
C TYR A 144 0.57 8.22 12.48
N LEU A 145 1.85 7.96 12.59
CA LEU A 145 2.59 7.97 13.84
C LEU A 145 3.68 9.04 13.76
N GLU A 146 3.33 10.22 14.27
CA GLU A 146 4.24 11.36 14.35
C GLU A 146 5.45 11.04 15.23
N GLY A 147 6.65 11.41 14.78
CA GLY A 147 7.90 11.21 15.50
C GLY A 147 8.37 9.75 15.66
N ALA A 148 7.67 8.77 15.10
CA ALA A 148 7.95 7.36 15.38
C ALA A 148 9.01 6.73 14.45
N PHE A 149 9.52 7.45 13.46
CA PHE A 149 10.50 6.92 12.50
C PHE A 149 11.76 6.35 13.17
N GLY A 150 12.41 7.13 14.04
CA GLY A 150 13.63 6.71 14.71
C GLY A 150 13.44 5.47 15.58
N GLN A 151 12.31 5.36 16.29
CA GLN A 151 11.97 4.15 17.07
C GLN A 151 11.80 2.93 16.15
N ARG A 152 11.18 3.10 14.99
CA ARG A 152 10.96 2.02 14.02
C ARG A 152 12.27 1.39 13.54
N ILE A 153 13.31 2.19 13.34
CA ILE A 153 14.60 1.75 12.81
C ILE A 153 15.67 1.54 13.89
N ASN A 154 15.30 1.59 15.19
CA ASN A 154 16.18 1.48 16.36
C ASN A 154 17.28 2.57 16.40
N LYS A 155 16.94 3.78 15.99
CA LYS A 155 17.76 4.99 16.03
C LYS A 155 16.93 6.14 16.58
N PRO A 156 16.64 6.17 17.88
CA PRO A 156 15.70 7.12 18.50
C PRO A 156 16.12 8.60 18.35
N GLU A 157 17.39 8.87 18.06
CA GLU A 157 17.93 10.19 17.75
C GLU A 157 17.43 10.75 16.40
N LEU A 158 17.01 9.89 15.46
CA LEU A 158 16.49 10.31 14.16
C LEU A 158 15.02 10.68 14.30
N LYS A 159 14.69 11.89 13.83
CA LYS A 159 13.31 12.39 13.79
C LYS A 159 12.63 11.96 12.49
N GLY A 160 11.31 11.99 12.52
CA GLY A 160 10.49 11.70 11.35
C GLY A 160 9.26 10.88 11.71
N ASP A 161 8.41 10.68 10.73
CA ASP A 161 7.09 10.12 10.90
C ASP A 161 6.98 8.74 10.23
N LEU A 162 5.96 7.99 10.62
CA LEU A 162 5.61 6.71 10.00
C LEU A 162 4.16 6.72 9.52
N LEU A 163 3.95 6.12 8.35
CA LEU A 163 2.64 5.75 7.86
C LEU A 163 2.56 4.22 7.81
N VAL A 164 1.78 3.64 8.71
CA VAL A 164 1.55 2.19 8.79
C VAL A 164 0.29 1.86 8.00
N VAL A 165 0.37 0.84 7.13
CA VAL A 165 -0.75 0.39 6.29
C VAL A 165 -1.02 -1.08 6.56
N ARG A 166 -2.30 -1.41 6.79
CA ARG A 166 -2.83 -2.76 6.92
C ARG A 166 -4.05 -2.91 6.02
N GLY A 167 -4.20 -4.06 5.38
CA GLY A 167 -5.35 -4.32 4.54
C GLY A 167 -5.48 -5.80 4.20
N ASN A 168 -6.71 -6.23 3.92
CA ASN A 168 -6.99 -7.55 3.40
C ASN A 168 -7.94 -7.40 2.22
N PHE A 169 -7.63 -8.05 1.11
CA PHE A 169 -8.46 -8.02 -0.09
C PHE A 169 -8.22 -9.27 -0.94
N THR A 170 -9.05 -9.47 -1.95
CA THR A 170 -8.95 -10.59 -2.87
C THR A 170 -8.90 -10.07 -4.31
N VAL A 171 -8.09 -10.72 -5.13
CA VAL A 171 -8.09 -10.53 -6.58
C VAL A 171 -8.25 -11.88 -7.28
N LEU A 172 -8.75 -11.88 -8.51
CA LEU A 172 -8.85 -13.10 -9.32
C LEU A 172 -7.61 -13.23 -10.20
N ARG A 173 -6.93 -14.39 -10.16
CA ARG A 173 -5.76 -14.63 -11.00
C ARG A 173 -6.08 -14.56 -12.49
N THR A 174 -7.29 -14.97 -12.87
CA THR A 174 -7.77 -14.93 -14.26
C THR A 174 -7.91 -13.51 -14.81
N ASP A 175 -8.21 -12.52 -13.95
CA ASP A 175 -8.29 -11.10 -14.34
C ASP A 175 -6.94 -10.56 -14.83
N PHE A 176 -5.85 -11.21 -14.41
CA PHE A 176 -4.48 -10.84 -14.76
C PHE A 176 -3.83 -11.84 -15.73
N GLY A 177 -4.60 -12.72 -16.35
CA GLY A 177 -4.08 -13.70 -17.31
C GLY A 177 -3.12 -14.72 -16.67
N ILE A 178 -3.23 -14.97 -15.38
CA ILE A 178 -2.43 -15.95 -14.67
C ILE A 178 -3.08 -17.31 -14.78
N ASN A 179 -2.51 -18.18 -15.65
CA ASN A 179 -2.93 -19.56 -15.90
C ASN A 179 -4.48 -19.75 -15.94
N PRO A 180 -5.22 -19.00 -16.76
CA PRO A 180 -6.67 -18.98 -16.74
C PRO A 180 -7.28 -20.35 -17.12
N GLY A 181 -8.37 -20.73 -16.41
CA GLY A 181 -9.15 -21.92 -16.71
C GLY A 181 -8.47 -23.27 -16.43
N ASN A 182 -7.35 -23.28 -15.70
CA ASN A 182 -6.61 -24.50 -15.42
C ASN A 182 -6.38 -24.70 -13.92
N MET A 183 -6.46 -25.97 -13.48
CA MET A 183 -6.08 -26.44 -12.15
C MET A 183 -6.81 -25.74 -10.99
N GLU A 184 -8.06 -25.32 -11.15
CA GLU A 184 -8.80 -24.59 -10.11
C GLU A 184 -9.11 -25.48 -8.89
N ASP A 185 -9.10 -26.78 -9.05
CA ASP A 185 -9.16 -27.77 -7.98
C ASP A 185 -7.93 -27.80 -7.07
N LYS A 186 -6.74 -27.39 -7.59
CA LYS A 186 -5.47 -27.32 -6.86
C LYS A 186 -4.99 -25.90 -6.62
N VAL A 187 -5.32 -24.97 -7.52
CA VAL A 187 -4.90 -23.57 -7.43
C VAL A 187 -6.11 -22.67 -7.59
N SER A 188 -6.62 -22.16 -6.49
CA SER A 188 -7.79 -21.28 -6.47
C SER A 188 -7.65 -20.13 -7.47
N ASN A 189 -8.77 -19.74 -8.08
CA ASN A 189 -8.84 -18.50 -8.86
C ASN A 189 -8.71 -17.26 -7.97
N GLU A 190 -9.18 -17.34 -6.75
CA GLU A 190 -9.08 -16.27 -5.76
C GLU A 190 -7.69 -16.24 -5.11
N ILE A 191 -7.05 -15.08 -5.12
CA ILE A 191 -5.83 -14.78 -4.38
C ILE A 191 -6.20 -13.84 -3.24
N SER A 192 -6.22 -14.36 -2.02
CA SER A 192 -6.37 -13.54 -0.82
C SER A 192 -5.04 -12.89 -0.45
N LEU A 193 -5.05 -11.60 -0.17
CA LEU A 193 -3.88 -10.79 0.11
C LEU A 193 -4.01 -10.11 1.47
N SER A 194 -2.92 -10.09 2.24
CA SER A 194 -2.80 -9.39 3.52
C SER A 194 -1.57 -8.48 3.52
N LEU A 195 -1.80 -7.18 3.76
CA LEU A 195 -0.77 -6.15 3.74
C LEU A 195 -0.29 -5.83 5.16
N ALA A 196 1.02 -5.79 5.33
CA ALA A 196 1.68 -5.33 6.56
C ALA A 196 2.86 -4.42 6.20
N LEU A 197 2.57 -3.14 5.93
CA LEU A 197 3.51 -2.17 5.40
C LEU A 197 3.71 -1.00 6.37
N ALA A 198 4.90 -0.40 6.36
CA ALA A 198 5.21 0.85 7.03
C ALA A 198 6.15 1.68 6.14
N GLY A 199 5.73 2.88 5.82
CA GLY A 199 6.54 3.89 5.14
C GLY A 199 7.13 4.86 6.15
N GLY A 200 8.37 5.26 5.92
CA GLY A 200 9.08 6.24 6.73
C GLY A 200 9.23 7.59 6.04
N ALA A 201 9.11 8.68 6.81
CA ALA A 201 9.40 10.04 6.38
C ALA A 201 10.43 10.66 7.33
N PRO A 202 11.74 10.43 7.12
CA PRO A 202 12.77 11.03 7.95
C PRO A 202 12.74 12.56 7.79
N GLN A 203 12.95 13.26 8.92
CA GLN A 203 13.15 14.72 8.94
C GLN A 203 14.64 15.00 9.01
N SER A 204 15.10 15.95 8.19
CA SER A 204 16.47 16.46 8.18
C SER A 204 16.76 17.37 9.36
#